data_23f647d10ffc992822975b49190f907f
#
_entry.id   23f647d10ffc992822975b49190f907f
#
_cell.length_a   1.000
_cell.length_b   1.000
_cell.length_c   1.000
_cell.angle_alpha   90.00
_cell.angle_beta   90.00
_cell.angle_gamma   90.00
#
_symmetry.space_group_name_H-M   'P 1'
#
loop_
_entity.id
_entity.type
_entity.pdbx_description
1 polymer ?
#
loop_
_entity_poly.entity_id
_entity_poly.type
_entity_poly.pdbx_seq_one_letter_code
_entity_poly.pdbx_strand_id
1 'polypeptide(L)' 'MHTRVNIEAERGRLQMTKGQMCNALGITLKTYNSYIRGAMIPSTVLETLHQITGRSIDYLLGIQSNGE' A
#
# COMPACT_ATOMS: atom_id res chain seq x y z
N MET A 1 17.07 1.92 5.49
CA MET A 1 16.50 1.18 4.33
C MET A 1 15.50 2.06 3.63
N HIS A 2 15.60 2.16 2.35
CA HIS A 2 14.70 2.97 1.54
C HIS A 2 13.58 2.10 0.97
N THR A 3 12.33 2.50 1.18
CA THR A 3 11.20 1.78 0.62
C THR A 3 10.55 2.59 -0.48
N ARG A 4 10.08 1.93 -1.54
CA ARG A 4 9.41 2.58 -2.64
C ARG A 4 7.90 2.45 -2.57
N VAL A 5 7.39 1.72 -1.58
CA VAL A 5 5.95 1.51 -1.44
C VAL A 5 5.29 2.82 -1.02
N ASN A 6 4.22 3.17 -1.71
CA ASN A 6 3.53 4.44 -1.50
C ASN A 6 2.27 4.31 -0.63
N ILE A 7 2.14 3.21 0.09
CA ILE A 7 0.93 2.94 0.87
C ILE A 7 0.75 3.97 1.97
N GLU A 8 1.84 4.33 2.66
CA GLU A 8 1.76 5.30 3.74
C GLU A 8 1.37 6.69 3.26
N ALA A 9 1.85 7.07 2.08
CA ALA A 9 1.47 8.35 1.50
C ALA A 9 -0.04 8.39 1.22
N GLU A 10 -0.59 7.30 0.69
CA GLU A 10 -2.01 7.24 0.39
C GLU A 10 -2.84 7.15 1.67
N ARG A 11 -2.36 6.42 2.67
CA ARG A 11 -3.06 6.37 3.95
C ARG A 11 -3.19 7.77 4.54
N GLY A 12 -2.11 8.55 4.50
CA GLY A 12 -2.14 9.92 4.98
C GLY A 12 -3.08 10.80 4.17
N ARG A 13 -3.07 10.64 2.83
CA ARG A 13 -3.96 11.41 1.96
C ARG A 13 -5.43 11.12 2.28
N LEU A 14 -5.75 9.86 2.59
CA LEU A 14 -7.11 9.44 2.90
C LEU A 14 -7.46 9.68 4.37
N GLN A 15 -6.52 10.17 5.16
CA GLN A 15 -6.73 10.46 6.59
C GLN A 15 -7.17 9.23 7.37
N MET A 16 -6.61 8.08 7.04
CA MET A 16 -6.88 6.83 7.73
C MET A 16 -5.78 6.54 8.74
N THR A 17 -6.18 5.96 9.89
CA THR A 17 -5.19 5.42 10.81
C THR A 17 -4.66 4.10 10.26
N LYS A 18 -3.51 3.65 10.80
CA LYS A 18 -2.98 2.34 10.43
C LYS A 18 -3.99 1.24 10.73
N GLY A 19 -4.68 1.33 11.88
CA GLY A 19 -5.69 0.34 12.23
C GLY A 19 -6.83 0.31 11.23
N GLN A 20 -7.28 1.48 10.78
CA GLN A 20 -8.35 1.55 9.79
C GLN A 20 -7.91 0.94 8.47
N MET A 21 -6.69 1.22 8.04
CA MET A 21 -6.17 0.63 6.82
C MET A 21 -6.04 -0.88 6.95
N CYS A 22 -5.54 -1.37 8.08
CA CYS A 22 -5.42 -2.81 8.32
C CYS A 22 -6.78 -3.49 8.27
N ASN A 23 -7.80 -2.88 8.88
CA ASN A 23 -9.16 -3.43 8.83
C ASN A 23 -9.67 -3.49 7.40
N ALA A 24 -9.44 -2.44 6.63
CA ALA A 24 -9.90 -2.39 5.24
C ALA A 24 -9.22 -3.47 4.39
N LEU A 25 -7.96 -3.77 4.70
CA LEU A 25 -7.20 -4.76 3.95
C LEU A 25 -7.35 -6.18 4.52
N GLY A 26 -7.92 -6.32 5.71
CA GLY A 26 -8.06 -7.63 6.34
C GLY A 26 -6.74 -8.21 6.82
N ILE A 27 -5.81 -7.37 7.25
CA ILE A 27 -4.48 -7.80 7.69
C ILE A 27 -4.18 -7.26 9.08
N THR A 28 -3.13 -7.81 9.70
CA THR A 28 -2.67 -7.33 11.00
C THR A 28 -1.72 -6.14 10.82
N LEU A 29 -1.54 -5.40 11.91
CA LEU A 29 -0.58 -4.29 11.89
C LEU A 29 0.83 -4.77 11.59
N LYS A 30 1.20 -5.93 12.13
CA LYS A 30 2.53 -6.51 11.86
C LYS A 30 2.72 -6.74 10.36
N THR A 31 1.71 -7.30 9.71
CA THR A 31 1.76 -7.56 8.28
C THR A 31 1.85 -6.24 7.50
N TYR A 32 1.04 -5.26 7.90
CA TYR A 32 1.06 -3.95 7.26
C TYR A 32 2.45 -3.32 7.33
N ASN A 33 3.06 -3.36 8.52
CA ASN A 33 4.39 -2.78 8.70
C ASN A 33 5.44 -3.51 7.86
N SER A 34 5.29 -4.82 7.67
CA SER A 34 6.22 -5.57 6.82
C SER A 34 6.12 -5.10 5.37
N TYR A 35 4.92 -4.79 4.90
CA TYR A 35 4.74 -4.27 3.54
C TYR A 35 5.44 -2.93 3.38
N ILE A 36 5.32 -2.05 4.39
CA ILE A 36 5.99 -0.75 4.35
C ILE A 36 7.50 -0.92 4.23
N ARG A 37 8.03 -1.96 4.84
CA ARG A 37 9.48 -2.22 4.81
C ARG A 37 9.94 -2.91 3.52
N GLY A 38 9.01 -3.25 2.64
CA GLY A 38 9.36 -3.83 1.35
C GLY A 38 9.04 -5.30 1.18
N ALA A 39 8.33 -5.91 2.14
CA ALA A 39 7.88 -7.29 1.96
C ALA A 39 6.90 -7.38 0.80
N MET A 40 6.88 -8.55 0.17
CA MET A 40 5.99 -8.78 -0.97
C MET A 40 4.53 -8.67 -0.55
N ILE A 41 3.75 -7.96 -1.34
CA ILE A 41 2.33 -7.75 -1.08
C ILE A 41 1.54 -8.69 -1.98
N PRO A 42 0.66 -9.53 -1.41
CA PRO A 42 -0.17 -10.42 -2.23
C PRO A 42 -1.08 -9.64 -3.18
N SER A 43 -1.39 -10.23 -4.32
CA SER A 43 -2.22 -9.57 -5.33
C SER A 43 -3.60 -9.20 -4.78
N THR A 44 -4.16 -10.02 -3.89
CA THR A 44 -5.46 -9.71 -3.31
C THR A 44 -5.43 -8.43 -2.50
N VAL A 45 -4.35 -8.21 -1.75
CA VAL A 45 -4.18 -6.99 -0.97
C VAL A 45 -3.96 -5.80 -1.90
N LEU A 46 -3.18 -6.00 -2.96
CA LEU A 46 -2.94 -4.95 -3.94
C LEU A 46 -4.23 -4.52 -4.63
N GLU A 47 -5.09 -5.46 -4.97
CA GLU A 47 -6.37 -5.13 -5.58
C GLU A 47 -7.24 -4.30 -4.64
N THR A 48 -7.27 -4.67 -3.37
CA THR A 48 -8.03 -3.91 -2.37
C THR A 48 -7.45 -2.51 -2.22
N LEU A 49 -6.13 -2.39 -2.16
CA LEU A 49 -5.48 -1.09 -2.09
C LEU A 49 -5.82 -0.24 -3.30
N HIS A 50 -5.81 -0.84 -4.49
CA HIS A 50 -6.17 -0.13 -5.71
C HIS A 50 -7.60 0.43 -5.61
N GLN A 51 -8.53 -0.37 -5.11
CA GLN A 51 -9.92 0.05 -4.96
C GLN A 51 -10.07 1.17 -3.95
N ILE A 52 -9.35 1.07 -2.82
CA ILE A 52 -9.45 2.06 -1.75
C ILE A 52 -8.82 3.39 -2.16
N THR A 53 -7.67 3.34 -2.80
CA THR A 53 -6.89 4.56 -3.09
C THR A 53 -7.23 5.16 -4.44
N GLY A 54 -7.72 4.37 -5.36
CA GLY A 54 -7.90 4.81 -6.74
C GLY A 54 -6.60 4.95 -7.51
N ARG A 55 -5.48 4.52 -6.92
CA ARG A 55 -4.16 4.60 -7.56
C ARG A 55 -3.83 3.29 -8.25
N SER A 56 -2.95 3.36 -9.25
CA SER A 56 -2.51 2.17 -9.94
C SER A 56 -1.66 1.31 -9.00
N ILE A 57 -1.63 0.01 -9.28
CA ILE A 57 -0.80 -0.92 -8.51
C ILE A 57 0.67 -0.56 -8.67
N ASP A 58 1.09 -0.15 -9.87
CA ASP A 58 2.47 0.26 -10.09
C ASP A 58 2.85 1.41 -9.17
N TYR A 59 1.99 2.41 -9.04
CA TYR A 59 2.24 3.53 -8.14
C TYR A 59 2.37 3.04 -6.71
N LEU A 60 1.45 2.18 -6.28
CA LEU A 60 1.44 1.70 -4.90
C LEU A 60 2.72 0.94 -4.56
N LEU A 61 3.27 0.22 -5.52
CA LEU A 61 4.51 -0.53 -5.34
C LEU A 61 5.76 0.32 -5.55
N GLY A 62 5.59 1.56 -5.99
CA GLY A 62 6.71 2.43 -6.25
C GLY A 62 7.46 2.11 -7.54
N ILE A 63 6.80 1.41 -8.46
CA ILE A 63 7.40 1.07 -9.75
C ILE A 63 7.21 2.25 -10.69
N GLN A 64 8.30 2.75 -11.24
CA GLN A 64 8.20 3.82 -12.21
C GLN A 64 7.97 3.27 -13.60
N SER A 65 7.03 3.90 -14.28
CA SER A 65 6.82 3.57 -15.68
C SER A 65 7.91 4.22 -16.51
N ASN A 66 8.50 3.45 -17.42
CA ASN A 66 9.56 3.97 -18.28
C ASN A 66 9.04 4.49 -19.60
N GLY A 67 7.75 4.49 -19.79
CA GLY A 67 7.17 4.93 -21.03
C GLY A 67 6.89 6.41 -21.11
N GLU A 68 6.97 7.08 -19.99
CA GLU A 68 6.69 8.51 -19.98
C GLU A 68 7.92 9.32 -20.19
#